data_e24926a2b34b981477c39cd4c4e79e07
#
_entry.id   e24926a2b34b981477c39cd4c4e79e07
#
_cell.length_a   1.000
_cell.length_b   1.000
_cell.length_c   1.000
_cell.angle_alpha   90.00
_cell.angle_beta   90.00
_cell.angle_gamma   90.00
#
_symmetry.space_group_name_H-M   'P 1'
#
loop_
_entity.id
_entity.type
_entity.pdbx_description
1 polymer ?
#
loop_
_entity_poly.entity_id
_entity_poly.type
_entity_poly.pdbx_seq_one_letter_code
_entity_poly.pdbx_strand_id
1 'polypeptide(L)'
;MVTPDKNSNGIKTVDLRTPLSSEDVLALKAGDLVSISGNLITGRDKIHKYLTEQKPDKKDIPFDLSGAVLYHCGPLIKKTEDGYKIISAGPTTSMRLEMYEASVIKEYNLKGIIGKGGMGEKTLNALKENACVYFQAIGGAGVYLADRIKTVLGVWKIDEFGPAEAMWSLEAEGFPAIVTMDAHGNDIHRKIENMSSKKFSELIGQKT
;
A
#
# COMPACT_ATOMS: atom_id res chain seq x y z
N MET A 1 3.29 -14.26 13.41
CA MET A 1 2.21 -15.13 13.97
C MET A 1 0.92 -14.34 13.85
N VAL A 2 0.04 -14.72 12.95
CA VAL A 2 -1.23 -14.04 12.67
C VAL A 2 -2.23 -14.41 13.77
N THR A 3 -2.57 -13.47 14.64
CA THR A 3 -3.60 -13.66 15.69
C THR A 3 -4.91 -12.99 15.27
N PRO A 4 -6.04 -13.70 15.22
CA PRO A 4 -7.32 -13.09 14.94
C PRO A 4 -7.91 -12.48 16.22
N ASP A 5 -8.13 -11.18 16.23
CA ASP A 5 -8.96 -10.52 17.26
C ASP A 5 -10.41 -10.38 16.76
N LYS A 6 -11.38 -10.65 17.66
CA LYS A 6 -12.79 -10.52 17.35
C LYS A 6 -13.30 -9.20 17.91
N ASN A 7 -13.49 -8.21 17.04
CA ASN A 7 -14.28 -7.04 17.39
C ASN A 7 -15.74 -7.42 17.64
N SER A 8 -16.42 -6.63 18.45
CA SER A 8 -17.80 -6.83 18.98
C SER A 8 -18.91 -7.07 17.92
N ASN A 9 -18.60 -6.95 16.63
CA ASN A 9 -19.51 -7.17 15.51
C ASN A 9 -19.26 -8.47 14.71
N GLY A 10 -18.41 -9.38 15.19
CA GLY A 10 -18.15 -10.67 14.51
C GLY A 10 -17.28 -10.59 13.25
N ILE A 11 -16.77 -9.41 12.87
CA ILE A 11 -15.87 -9.21 11.73
C ILE A 11 -14.47 -9.55 12.20
N LYS A 12 -13.86 -10.55 11.56
CA LYS A 12 -12.51 -10.98 11.84
C LYS A 12 -11.52 -10.00 11.18
N THR A 13 -10.69 -9.34 11.98
CA THR A 13 -9.55 -8.55 11.50
C THR A 13 -8.26 -9.34 11.68
N VAL A 14 -7.37 -9.27 10.70
CA VAL A 14 -6.05 -9.90 10.75
C VAL A 14 -5.02 -8.86 11.18
N ASP A 15 -4.34 -9.10 12.30
CA ASP A 15 -3.25 -8.23 12.74
C ASP A 15 -1.96 -8.60 12.01
N LEU A 16 -1.33 -7.60 11.40
CA LEU A 16 -0.09 -7.71 10.67
C LEU A 16 0.99 -6.82 11.30
N ARG A 17 2.23 -7.31 11.29
CA ARG A 17 3.37 -6.54 11.72
C ARG A 17 4.47 -6.55 10.66
N THR A 18 4.86 -5.36 10.21
CA THR A 18 5.94 -5.18 9.24
C THR A 18 7.31 -5.36 9.89
N PRO A 19 8.32 -5.86 9.16
CA PRO A 19 8.26 -6.35 7.79
C PRO A 19 7.43 -7.64 7.68
N LEU A 20 6.72 -7.82 6.55
CA LEU A 20 5.92 -9.02 6.29
C LEU A 20 6.78 -10.13 5.70
N SER A 21 6.48 -11.37 6.05
CA SER A 21 7.02 -12.56 5.41
C SER A 21 6.14 -13.01 4.24
N SER A 22 6.67 -13.88 3.38
CA SER A 22 5.87 -14.52 2.34
C SER A 22 4.74 -15.38 2.93
N GLU A 23 4.95 -15.99 4.10
CA GLU A 23 3.94 -16.79 4.80
C GLU A 23 2.77 -15.91 5.27
N ASP A 24 3.05 -14.74 5.85
CA ASP A 24 2.02 -13.78 6.25
C ASP A 24 1.17 -13.36 5.05
N VAL A 25 1.81 -13.06 3.92
CA VAL A 25 1.12 -12.63 2.69
C VAL A 25 0.27 -13.76 2.09
N LEU A 26 0.81 -14.98 2.01
CA LEU A 26 0.09 -16.14 1.42
C LEU A 26 -1.09 -16.58 2.28
N ALA A 27 -1.14 -16.22 3.57
CA ALA A 27 -2.28 -16.47 4.43
C ALA A 27 -3.47 -15.52 4.16
N LEU A 28 -3.22 -14.37 3.50
CA LEU A 28 -4.22 -13.33 3.23
C LEU A 28 -5.03 -13.63 1.97
N LYS A 29 -6.30 -13.22 2.00
CA LYS A 29 -7.22 -13.34 0.86
C LYS A 29 -7.93 -12.01 0.60
N ALA A 30 -8.26 -11.78 -0.66
CA ALA A 30 -9.05 -10.63 -1.07
C ALA A 30 -10.39 -10.61 -0.31
N GLY A 31 -10.65 -9.51 0.41
CA GLY A 31 -11.76 -9.33 1.35
C GLY A 31 -11.36 -9.30 2.82
N ASP A 32 -10.16 -9.73 3.18
CA ASP A 32 -9.72 -9.70 4.57
C ASP A 32 -9.53 -8.26 5.05
N LEU A 33 -10.09 -7.96 6.23
CA LEU A 33 -9.80 -6.73 6.97
C LEU A 33 -8.48 -6.91 7.70
N VAL A 34 -7.62 -5.91 7.64
CA VAL A 34 -6.31 -5.96 8.29
C VAL A 34 -6.06 -4.74 9.16
N SER A 35 -5.25 -4.92 10.19
CA SER A 35 -4.73 -3.92 11.10
C SER A 35 -3.20 -4.01 11.04
N ILE A 36 -2.54 -3.02 10.43
CA ILE A 36 -1.11 -3.07 10.13
C ILE A 36 -0.35 -2.23 11.16
N SER A 37 0.64 -2.83 11.82
CA SER A 37 1.54 -2.15 12.74
C SER A 37 2.99 -2.33 12.32
N GLY A 38 3.87 -1.41 12.77
CA GLY A 38 5.29 -1.37 12.44
C GLY A 38 5.61 -0.37 11.33
N ASN A 39 6.75 -0.53 10.68
CA ASN A 39 7.24 0.45 9.72
C ASN A 39 6.49 0.41 8.37
N LEU A 40 5.94 1.54 7.96
CA LEU A 40 5.39 1.79 6.63
C LEU A 40 6.34 2.73 5.88
N ILE A 41 6.65 2.40 4.63
CA ILE A 41 7.47 3.24 3.75
C ILE A 41 6.56 3.94 2.75
N THR A 42 6.67 5.28 2.60
CA THR A 42 5.86 5.97 1.59
C THR A 42 6.58 6.11 0.26
N GLY A 43 5.83 6.08 -0.83
CA GLY A 43 6.34 6.35 -2.16
C GLY A 43 5.23 6.78 -3.12
N ARG A 44 5.52 7.80 -3.94
CA ARG A 44 4.65 8.28 -5.01
C ARG A 44 5.40 8.31 -6.34
N ASP A 45 4.91 9.13 -7.25
CA ASP A 45 5.34 9.18 -8.66
C ASP A 45 6.87 9.33 -8.81
N LYS A 46 7.48 10.30 -8.11
CA LYS A 46 8.94 10.54 -8.23
C LYS A 46 9.78 9.41 -7.63
N ILE A 47 9.37 8.88 -6.49
CA ILE A 47 10.07 7.75 -5.86
C ILE A 47 9.99 6.50 -6.75
N HIS A 48 8.79 6.13 -7.24
CA HIS A 48 8.65 4.97 -8.12
C HIS A 48 9.48 5.11 -9.40
N LYS A 49 9.42 6.29 -10.02
CA LYS A 49 10.24 6.59 -11.19
C LYS A 49 11.73 6.47 -10.87
N TYR A 50 12.18 7.04 -9.76
CA TYR A 50 13.58 7.00 -9.34
C TYR A 50 14.05 5.56 -9.08
N LEU A 51 13.29 4.79 -8.30
CA LEU A 51 13.62 3.40 -8.01
C LEU A 51 13.69 2.53 -9.27
N THR A 52 12.86 2.80 -10.27
CA THR A 52 12.79 2.02 -11.50
C THR A 52 13.84 2.44 -12.53
N GLU A 53 14.05 3.73 -12.72
CA GLU A 53 14.95 4.26 -13.75
C GLU A 53 16.42 4.34 -13.29
N GLN A 54 16.65 4.81 -12.06
CA GLN A 54 18.01 4.98 -11.54
C GLN A 54 18.52 3.72 -10.85
N LYS A 55 17.63 2.84 -10.39
CA LYS A 55 17.96 1.57 -9.72
C LYS A 55 19.08 1.73 -8.69
N PRO A 56 18.91 2.59 -7.67
CA PRO A 56 19.94 2.82 -6.67
C PRO A 56 20.31 1.50 -5.99
N ASP A 57 21.57 1.34 -5.64
CA ASP A 57 21.99 0.21 -4.81
C ASP A 57 21.16 0.21 -3.52
N LYS A 58 20.74 -0.99 -3.06
CA LYS A 58 19.93 -1.13 -1.82
C LYS A 58 20.61 -0.47 -0.61
N LYS A 59 21.94 -0.47 -0.56
CA LYS A 59 22.73 0.20 0.48
C LYS A 59 22.63 1.73 0.48
N ASP A 60 22.24 2.33 -0.66
CA ASP A 60 22.11 3.79 -0.81
C ASP A 60 20.70 4.27 -0.42
N ILE A 61 19.78 3.34 -0.23
CA ILE A 61 18.46 3.61 0.32
C ILE A 61 18.55 3.48 1.85
N PRO A 62 18.23 4.54 2.62
CA PRO A 62 18.42 4.51 4.07
C PRO A 62 17.42 3.65 4.83
N PHE A 63 16.51 2.97 4.12
CA PHE A 63 15.48 2.10 4.66
C PHE A 63 15.56 0.71 4.04
N ASP A 64 15.38 -0.34 4.84
CA ASP A 64 15.24 -1.70 4.30
C ASP A 64 13.85 -1.84 3.67
N LEU A 65 13.84 -2.09 2.36
CA LEU A 65 12.61 -2.31 1.59
C LEU A 65 12.23 -3.80 1.51
N SER A 66 13.11 -4.72 1.91
CA SER A 66 12.79 -6.14 1.88
C SER A 66 11.74 -6.50 2.93
N GLY A 67 10.63 -7.08 2.49
CA GLY A 67 9.49 -7.34 3.37
C GLY A 67 8.64 -6.11 3.71
N ALA A 68 9.03 -4.93 3.22
CA ALA A 68 8.33 -3.69 3.53
C ALA A 68 6.94 -3.62 2.91
N VAL A 69 6.11 -2.78 3.54
CA VAL A 69 4.82 -2.34 3.00
C VAL A 69 5.01 -0.92 2.48
N LEU A 70 4.88 -0.74 1.15
CA LEU A 70 5.00 0.54 0.48
C LEU A 70 3.64 1.23 0.42
N TYR A 71 3.55 2.40 1.02
CA TYR A 71 2.33 3.19 1.08
C TYR A 71 2.33 4.28 -0.01
N HIS A 72 1.40 4.21 -0.95
CA HIS A 72 1.17 5.23 -1.98
C HIS A 72 0.56 6.47 -1.34
N CYS A 73 1.42 7.26 -0.71
CA CYS A 73 1.04 8.43 0.05
C CYS A 73 2.10 9.52 -0.08
N GLY A 74 1.64 10.75 -0.27
CA GLY A 74 2.43 11.95 -0.05
C GLY A 74 1.87 12.65 1.19
N PRO A 75 2.49 12.46 2.37
CA PRO A 75 1.93 12.98 3.60
C PRO A 75 1.97 14.51 3.64
N LEU A 76 0.96 15.11 4.27
CA LEU A 76 1.04 16.48 4.74
C LEU A 76 1.76 16.47 6.08
N ILE A 77 2.85 17.22 6.15
CA ILE A 77 3.72 17.27 7.32
C ILE A 77 3.70 18.63 8.00
N LYS A 78 4.02 18.65 9.28
CA LYS A 78 4.39 19.84 10.05
C LYS A 78 5.80 19.66 10.60
N LYS A 79 6.68 20.60 10.38
CA LYS A 79 8.01 20.63 11.00
C LYS A 79 7.87 20.95 12.49
N THR A 80 8.56 20.21 13.34
CA THR A 80 8.63 20.37 14.80
C THR A 80 10.08 20.61 15.20
N GLU A 81 10.32 20.91 16.48
CA GLU A 81 11.69 21.05 17.01
C GLU A 81 12.49 19.74 16.85
N ASP A 82 11.83 18.59 17.06
CA ASP A 82 12.45 17.25 17.03
C ASP A 82 12.31 16.52 15.67
N GLY A 83 11.89 17.23 14.58
CA GLY A 83 11.76 16.62 13.27
C GLY A 83 10.44 16.92 12.58
N TYR A 84 9.60 15.91 12.33
CA TYR A 84 8.37 16.04 11.56
C TYR A 84 7.20 15.32 12.23
N LYS A 85 6.02 15.92 12.12
CA LYS A 85 4.73 15.30 12.47
C LYS A 85 3.88 15.14 11.22
N ILE A 86 3.25 13.98 11.06
CA ILE A 86 2.29 13.72 9.99
C ILE A 86 0.93 14.32 10.39
N ILE A 87 0.39 15.18 9.54
CA ILE A 87 -0.91 15.85 9.74
C ILE A 87 -2.01 15.15 8.94
N SER A 88 -1.65 14.64 7.76
CA SER A 88 -2.57 13.88 6.92
C SER A 88 -1.77 12.87 6.10
N ALA A 89 -2.26 11.63 6.03
CA ALA A 89 -1.64 10.53 5.32
C ALA A 89 -2.67 9.79 4.45
N GLY A 90 -3.39 10.52 3.58
CA GLY A 90 -4.36 9.91 2.68
C GLY A 90 -3.71 9.19 1.51
N PRO A 91 -4.25 8.02 1.08
CA PRO A 91 -3.71 7.28 -0.05
C PRO A 91 -3.90 8.05 -1.37
N THR A 92 -2.88 8.01 -2.24
CA THR A 92 -3.00 8.46 -3.63
C THR A 92 -3.59 7.36 -4.52
N THR A 93 -4.05 7.74 -5.72
CA THR A 93 -4.55 6.78 -6.71
C THR A 93 -3.41 5.91 -7.22
N SER A 94 -3.50 4.61 -6.97
CA SER A 94 -2.41 3.66 -7.24
C SER A 94 -2.23 3.37 -8.74
N MET A 95 -3.29 3.40 -9.54
CA MET A 95 -3.25 3.13 -10.97
C MET A 95 -2.22 4.00 -11.73
N ARG A 96 -1.90 5.19 -11.24
CA ARG A 96 -0.86 6.04 -11.84
C ARG A 96 0.54 5.42 -11.78
N LEU A 97 0.76 4.52 -10.82
CA LEU A 97 2.03 3.86 -10.55
C LEU A 97 2.15 2.49 -11.24
N GLU A 98 1.10 2.04 -11.93
CA GLU A 98 1.01 0.73 -12.58
C GLU A 98 2.21 0.44 -13.51
N MET A 99 2.74 1.46 -14.17
CA MET A 99 3.88 1.29 -15.07
C MET A 99 5.20 0.96 -14.34
N TYR A 100 5.30 1.25 -13.03
CA TYR A 100 6.50 1.08 -12.22
C TYR A 100 6.39 -0.09 -11.23
N GLU A 101 5.18 -0.32 -10.70
CA GLU A 101 4.94 -1.10 -9.50
C GLU A 101 5.48 -2.52 -9.57
N ALA A 102 5.23 -3.23 -10.68
CA ALA A 102 5.71 -4.60 -10.86
C ALA A 102 7.25 -4.71 -10.72
N SER A 103 7.97 -3.71 -11.25
CA SER A 103 9.44 -3.66 -11.15
C SER A 103 9.89 -3.36 -9.72
N VAL A 104 9.20 -2.44 -9.03
CA VAL A 104 9.52 -2.05 -7.64
C VAL A 104 9.28 -3.22 -6.69
N ILE A 105 8.15 -3.93 -6.82
CA ILE A 105 7.86 -5.14 -6.03
C ILE A 105 8.99 -6.16 -6.16
N LYS A 106 9.36 -6.49 -7.39
CA LYS A 106 10.35 -7.52 -7.68
C LYS A 106 11.75 -7.12 -7.21
N GLU A 107 12.22 -5.92 -7.58
CA GLU A 107 13.58 -5.46 -7.32
C GLU A 107 13.85 -5.30 -5.82
N TYR A 108 12.89 -4.76 -5.09
CA TYR A 108 13.05 -4.45 -3.66
C TYR A 108 12.41 -5.48 -2.74
N ASN A 109 11.86 -6.59 -3.28
CA ASN A 109 11.22 -7.66 -2.51
C ASN A 109 10.12 -7.13 -1.57
N LEU A 110 9.29 -6.21 -2.06
CA LEU A 110 8.16 -5.70 -1.28
C LEU A 110 7.17 -6.83 -0.99
N LYS A 111 6.51 -6.76 0.15
CA LYS A 111 5.50 -7.73 0.57
C LYS A 111 4.09 -7.14 0.69
N GLY A 112 3.98 -5.83 0.66
CA GLY A 112 2.68 -5.18 0.67
C GLY A 112 2.71 -3.81 -0.01
N ILE A 113 1.59 -3.46 -0.62
CA ILE A 113 1.33 -2.14 -1.20
C ILE A 113 0.07 -1.61 -0.56
N ILE A 114 0.10 -0.39 -0.01
CA ILE A 114 -1.11 0.31 0.45
C ILE A 114 -1.44 1.43 -0.53
N GLY A 115 -2.69 1.49 -0.99
CA GLY A 115 -3.12 2.57 -1.87
C GLY A 115 -4.64 2.72 -1.95
N LYS A 116 -5.15 3.28 -3.04
CA LYS A 116 -6.58 3.34 -3.35
C LYS A 116 -6.86 3.10 -4.81
N GLY A 117 -8.03 2.50 -5.10
CA GLY A 117 -8.55 2.30 -6.45
C GLY A 117 -8.01 1.08 -7.18
N GLY A 118 -7.23 0.23 -6.49
CA GLY A 118 -6.63 -0.95 -7.11
C GLY A 118 -5.52 -0.62 -8.10
N MET A 119 -5.04 -1.67 -8.78
CA MET A 119 -3.99 -1.59 -9.80
C MET A 119 -4.31 -2.51 -10.99
N GLY A 120 -3.48 -2.47 -12.02
CA GLY A 120 -3.70 -3.23 -13.24
C GLY A 120 -3.14 -4.65 -13.19
N GLU A 121 -3.21 -5.31 -14.36
CA GLU A 121 -2.85 -6.71 -14.49
C GLU A 121 -1.35 -6.99 -14.30
N LYS A 122 -0.48 -6.06 -14.68
CA LYS A 122 0.96 -6.21 -14.49
C LYS A 122 1.31 -6.27 -13.01
N THR A 123 0.69 -5.39 -12.22
CA THR A 123 0.85 -5.42 -10.76
C THR A 123 0.23 -6.68 -10.17
N LEU A 124 -0.98 -7.10 -10.56
CA LEU A 124 -1.59 -8.34 -10.07
C LEU A 124 -0.69 -9.57 -10.30
N ASN A 125 -0.08 -9.68 -11.47
CA ASN A 125 0.87 -10.75 -11.77
C ASN A 125 2.12 -10.65 -10.88
N ALA A 126 2.66 -9.45 -10.67
CA ALA A 126 3.81 -9.25 -9.80
C ALA A 126 3.50 -9.60 -8.33
N LEU A 127 2.29 -9.27 -7.83
CA LEU A 127 1.83 -9.67 -6.50
C LEU A 127 1.87 -11.18 -6.33
N LYS A 128 1.36 -11.92 -7.32
CA LYS A 128 1.34 -13.38 -7.31
C LYS A 128 2.74 -14.00 -7.38
N GLU A 129 3.58 -13.49 -8.29
CA GLU A 129 4.92 -14.04 -8.53
C GLU A 129 5.88 -13.80 -7.35
N ASN A 130 5.69 -12.72 -6.58
CA ASN A 130 6.60 -12.30 -5.52
C ASN A 130 6.03 -12.48 -4.10
N ALA A 131 4.89 -13.17 -3.94
CA ALA A 131 4.17 -13.24 -2.68
C ALA A 131 4.03 -11.84 -2.05
N CYS A 132 3.33 -10.94 -2.74
CA CYS A 132 3.04 -9.59 -2.31
C CYS A 132 1.52 -9.36 -2.34
N VAL A 133 1.01 -8.36 -1.62
CA VAL A 133 -0.43 -8.11 -1.47
C VAL A 133 -0.75 -6.63 -1.61
N TYR A 134 -1.90 -6.30 -2.19
CA TYR A 134 -2.37 -4.93 -2.26
C TYR A 134 -3.49 -4.69 -1.24
N PHE A 135 -3.26 -3.70 -0.41
CA PHE A 135 -4.17 -3.21 0.62
C PHE A 135 -4.85 -1.92 0.16
N GLN A 136 -6.16 -1.88 0.20
CA GLN A 136 -6.96 -0.68 -0.02
C GLN A 136 -7.09 0.09 1.29
N ALA A 137 -6.57 1.31 1.34
CA ALA A 137 -6.84 2.24 2.44
C ALA A 137 -8.04 3.16 2.09
N ILE A 138 -8.64 3.76 3.13
CA ILE A 138 -9.84 4.58 2.98
C ILE A 138 -9.48 5.94 2.35
N GLY A 139 -10.02 6.22 1.17
CA GLY A 139 -9.89 7.53 0.52
C GLY A 139 -10.64 8.61 1.30
N GLY A 140 -10.05 9.83 1.38
CA GLY A 140 -10.65 10.95 2.12
C GLY A 140 -10.42 10.93 3.63
N ALA A 141 -9.90 9.84 4.20
CA ALA A 141 -9.67 9.68 5.64
C ALA A 141 -8.24 10.05 6.08
N GLY A 142 -7.58 10.99 5.40
CA GLY A 142 -6.16 11.27 5.60
C GLY A 142 -5.76 11.66 7.03
N VAL A 143 -6.60 12.40 7.74
CA VAL A 143 -6.35 12.78 9.15
C VAL A 143 -6.48 11.56 10.06
N TYR A 144 -7.53 10.76 9.89
CA TYR A 144 -7.74 9.52 10.64
C TYR A 144 -6.58 8.54 10.44
N LEU A 145 -6.09 8.39 9.20
CA LEU A 145 -4.94 7.53 8.91
C LEU A 145 -3.64 8.10 9.50
N ALA A 146 -3.49 9.43 9.55
CA ALA A 146 -2.35 10.07 10.19
C ALA A 146 -2.30 9.79 11.71
N ASP A 147 -3.44 9.67 12.39
CA ASP A 147 -3.49 9.32 13.82
C ASP A 147 -2.95 7.90 14.11
N ARG A 148 -2.88 7.04 13.10
CA ARG A 148 -2.27 5.71 13.19
C ARG A 148 -0.75 5.75 13.05
N ILE A 149 -0.17 6.87 12.61
CA ILE A 149 1.27 7.08 12.50
C ILE A 149 1.75 7.71 13.80
N LYS A 150 2.58 6.97 14.54
CA LYS A 150 3.07 7.38 15.86
C LYS A 150 4.33 8.23 15.76
N THR A 151 5.23 7.87 14.85
CA THR A 151 6.53 8.52 14.73
C THR A 151 7.01 8.53 13.29
N VAL A 152 7.69 9.60 12.89
CA VAL A 152 8.48 9.65 11.66
C VAL A 152 9.87 9.13 11.99
N LEU A 153 10.24 7.97 11.45
CA LEU A 153 11.53 7.33 11.67
C LEU A 153 12.64 7.92 10.79
N GLY A 154 12.26 8.46 9.63
CA GLY A 154 13.20 9.10 8.73
C GLY A 154 12.55 9.57 7.43
N VAL A 155 13.31 10.31 6.64
CA VAL A 155 12.91 10.78 5.31
C VAL A 155 14.11 10.74 4.36
N TRP A 156 13.86 10.37 3.12
CA TRP A 156 14.86 10.32 2.06
C TRP A 156 14.40 11.12 0.84
N LYS A 157 15.33 11.87 0.23
CA LYS A 157 15.12 12.70 -0.95
C LYS A 157 14.13 13.87 -0.77
N ILE A 158 14.00 14.40 0.44
CA ILE A 158 13.08 15.52 0.70
C ILE A 158 13.51 16.79 -0.04
N ASP A 159 14.81 17.09 -0.10
CA ASP A 159 15.34 18.29 -0.75
C ASP A 159 15.23 18.22 -2.27
N GLU A 160 15.33 17.01 -2.86
CA GLU A 160 15.23 16.79 -4.30
C GLU A 160 13.79 16.72 -4.80
N PHE A 161 12.89 16.08 -4.04
CA PHE A 161 11.56 15.75 -4.50
C PHE A 161 10.45 16.55 -3.82
N GLY A 162 10.77 17.17 -2.69
CA GLY A 162 9.79 17.82 -1.83
C GLY A 162 9.03 16.85 -0.94
N PRO A 163 8.35 17.35 0.12
CA PRO A 163 7.76 16.52 1.17
C PRO A 163 6.76 15.48 0.67
N ALA A 164 5.92 15.84 -0.32
CA ALA A 164 4.88 14.96 -0.83
C ALA A 164 5.39 13.84 -1.74
N GLU A 165 6.60 13.96 -2.28
CA GLU A 165 7.20 13.00 -3.19
C GLU A 165 8.43 12.31 -2.59
N ALA A 166 8.89 12.74 -1.41
CA ALA A 166 9.95 12.10 -0.65
C ALA A 166 9.50 10.73 -0.13
N MET A 167 10.47 9.86 0.14
CA MET A 167 10.23 8.59 0.81
C MET A 167 10.32 8.78 2.32
N TRP A 168 9.25 8.47 3.02
CA TRP A 168 9.15 8.53 4.47
C TRP A 168 9.12 7.14 5.07
N SER A 169 9.82 6.96 6.18
CA SER A 169 9.73 5.78 7.04
C SER A 169 8.92 6.15 8.27
N LEU A 170 7.78 5.49 8.46
CA LEU A 170 6.73 5.87 9.40
C LEU A 170 6.38 4.69 10.31
N GLU A 171 6.50 4.85 11.63
CA GLU A 171 6.00 3.86 12.58
C GLU A 171 4.48 3.98 12.71
N ALA A 172 3.78 2.93 12.35
CA ALA A 172 2.32 2.85 12.41
C ALA A 172 1.85 1.86 13.47
N GLU A 173 0.66 2.11 14.04
CA GLU A 173 -0.02 1.24 14.98
C GLU A 173 -1.49 1.11 14.62
N GLY A 174 -1.92 -0.11 14.32
CA GLY A 174 -3.31 -0.40 14.01
C GLY A 174 -3.82 0.31 12.75
N PHE A 175 -2.98 0.44 11.71
CA PHE A 175 -3.36 1.08 10.44
C PHE A 175 -4.38 0.21 9.70
N PRO A 176 -5.63 0.68 9.51
CA PRO A 176 -6.70 -0.14 8.95
C PRO A 176 -6.64 -0.18 7.43
N ALA A 177 -6.79 -1.36 6.85
CA ALA A 177 -6.92 -1.55 5.42
C ALA A 177 -7.72 -2.83 5.08
N ILE A 178 -7.99 -3.03 3.79
CA ILE A 178 -8.67 -4.20 3.25
C ILE A 178 -7.78 -4.80 2.16
N VAL A 179 -7.58 -6.11 2.17
CA VAL A 179 -6.96 -6.81 1.05
C VAL A 179 -7.91 -6.76 -0.14
N THR A 180 -7.51 -6.13 -1.23
CA THR A 180 -8.34 -6.07 -2.44
C THR A 180 -7.72 -6.74 -3.65
N MET A 181 -6.39 -6.96 -3.64
CA MET A 181 -5.71 -7.83 -4.61
C MET A 181 -4.72 -8.71 -3.83
N ASP A 182 -4.83 -10.03 -3.97
CA ASP A 182 -4.04 -10.98 -3.18
C ASP A 182 -2.97 -11.72 -4.01
N ALA A 183 -2.07 -12.40 -3.32
CA ALA A 183 -1.01 -13.20 -3.92
C ALA A 183 -1.51 -14.46 -4.65
N HIS A 184 -2.81 -14.76 -4.57
CA HIS A 184 -3.44 -15.87 -5.29
C HIS A 184 -4.01 -15.44 -6.65
N GLY A 185 -3.95 -14.15 -6.97
CA GLY A 185 -4.44 -13.57 -8.22
C GLY A 185 -5.90 -13.13 -8.18
N ASN A 186 -6.49 -13.01 -6.98
CA ASN A 186 -7.83 -12.45 -6.83
C ASN A 186 -7.77 -10.92 -6.81
N ASP A 187 -8.72 -10.28 -7.50
CA ASP A 187 -8.88 -8.82 -7.59
C ASP A 187 -10.35 -8.44 -7.43
N ILE A 188 -10.68 -7.78 -6.31
CA ILE A 188 -12.04 -7.32 -6.02
C ILE A 188 -12.45 -6.18 -6.97
N HIS A 189 -11.53 -5.28 -7.31
CA HIS A 189 -11.83 -4.14 -8.18
C HIS A 189 -12.28 -4.64 -9.56
N ARG A 190 -11.50 -5.53 -10.17
CA ARG A 190 -11.82 -6.14 -11.47
C ARG A 190 -13.11 -6.95 -11.43
N LYS A 191 -13.36 -7.69 -10.34
CA LYS A 191 -14.61 -8.43 -10.17
C LYS A 191 -15.82 -7.51 -10.16
N ILE A 192 -15.76 -6.41 -9.40
CA ILE A 192 -16.87 -5.44 -9.31
C ILE A 192 -17.06 -4.70 -10.64
N GLU A 193 -15.97 -4.30 -11.29
CA GLU A 193 -16.01 -3.64 -12.61
C GLU A 193 -16.71 -4.51 -13.66
N ASN A 194 -16.33 -5.79 -13.75
CA ASN A 194 -16.94 -6.74 -14.67
C ASN A 194 -18.44 -6.94 -14.39
N MET A 195 -18.81 -7.06 -13.11
CA MET A 195 -20.22 -7.18 -12.72
C MET A 195 -21.03 -5.93 -13.06
N SER A 196 -20.47 -4.75 -12.80
CA SER A 196 -21.10 -3.46 -13.11
C SER A 196 -21.26 -3.25 -14.60
N SER A 197 -20.21 -3.55 -15.38
CA SER A 197 -20.24 -3.42 -16.85
C SER A 197 -21.28 -4.34 -17.48
N LYS A 198 -21.37 -5.60 -16.99
CA LYS A 198 -22.41 -6.53 -17.44
C LYS A 198 -23.80 -5.99 -17.13
N LYS A 199 -24.02 -5.51 -15.90
CA LYS A 199 -25.32 -4.96 -15.49
C LYS A 199 -25.69 -3.71 -16.28
N PHE A 200 -24.72 -2.84 -16.56
CA PHE A 200 -24.92 -1.66 -17.39
C PHE A 200 -25.36 -2.05 -18.81
N SER A 201 -24.65 -3.00 -19.46
CA SER A 201 -25.00 -3.48 -20.80
C SER A 201 -26.43 -4.05 -20.87
N GLU A 202 -26.85 -4.83 -19.84
CA GLU A 202 -28.23 -5.32 -19.73
C GLU A 202 -29.25 -4.17 -19.67
N LEU A 203 -28.96 -3.11 -18.88
CA LEU A 203 -29.88 -1.98 -18.68
C LEU A 203 -30.05 -1.11 -19.93
N ILE A 204 -29.00 -0.95 -20.76
CA ILE A 204 -29.08 -0.15 -21.99
C ILE A 204 -29.42 -0.98 -23.22
N GLY A 205 -29.76 -2.28 -23.05
CA GLY A 205 -30.16 -3.15 -24.15
C GLY A 205 -29.06 -3.51 -25.13
N GLN A 206 -27.79 -3.28 -24.80
CA GLN A 206 -26.65 -3.76 -25.58
C GLN A 206 -26.41 -5.24 -25.26
N LYS A 207 -26.47 -6.10 -26.28
CA LYS A 207 -26.00 -7.50 -26.15
C LYS A 207 -24.47 -7.48 -26.09
N THR A 208 -23.90 -8.03 -25.02
CA THR A 208 -22.48 -8.35 -24.90
C THR A 208 -22.07 -9.46 -25.83
#